data_85300e345770e9b42568df823048979c
#
_entry.id   85300e345770e9b42568df823048979c
#
_cell.length_a   1.000
_cell.length_b   1.000
_cell.length_c   1.000
_cell.angle_alpha   90.00
_cell.angle_beta   90.00
_cell.angle_gamma   90.00
#
_symmetry.space_group_name_H-M   'P 1'
#
loop_
_entity.id
_entity.type
_entity.pdbx_description
1 polymer ?
#
loop_
_entity_poly.entity_id
_entity_poly.type
_entity_poly.pdbx_seq_one_letter_code
_entity_poly.pdbx_strand_id
1 'polypeptide(L)'
;MDIKSMTLSEFTDIIIQKGYPKFRAKQIYDWMHVKLVRNVEEMKNVPKEMRQWIAQDFVSLEVVERYESKLDGTNKFVFRLQDGNVIESVFMPYSYGNSVCISSQAGCRMGCRFCASTLMGLARNLTASEMLDQIYAITRVTGQRISNVVVMGTGEPLDNYDNLCRFIRLLTNEDGLHISQRNITVSS
;
A
#
# COMPACT_ATOMS: atom_id res chain seq x y z
N MET A 1 2.17 -15.68 3.91
CA MET A 1 1.31 -15.45 2.72
C MET A 1 0.93 -13.98 2.70
N ASP A 2 0.99 -13.27 1.60
CA ASP A 2 0.65 -11.83 1.57
C ASP A 2 -0.82 -11.64 1.14
N ILE A 3 -1.71 -11.64 2.12
CA ILE A 3 -3.16 -11.58 1.87
C ILE A 3 -3.66 -10.25 1.30
N LYS A 4 -2.97 -9.14 1.57
CA LYS A 4 -3.32 -7.83 1.00
C LYS A 4 -2.89 -7.68 -0.47
N SER A 5 -1.98 -8.52 -0.95
CA SER A 5 -1.62 -8.59 -2.38
C SER A 5 -2.55 -9.46 -3.21
N MET A 6 -3.58 -10.07 -2.61
CA MET A 6 -4.52 -10.94 -3.30
C MET A 6 -5.70 -10.16 -3.86
N THR A 7 -6.23 -10.62 -5.00
CA THR A 7 -7.55 -10.20 -5.47
C THR A 7 -8.65 -10.84 -4.61
N LEU A 8 -9.85 -10.28 -4.65
CA LEU A 8 -10.98 -10.85 -3.91
C LEU A 8 -11.25 -12.31 -4.31
N SER A 9 -11.07 -12.66 -5.59
CA SER A 9 -11.23 -14.04 -6.06
C SER A 9 -10.20 -14.98 -5.42
N GLU A 10 -8.91 -14.64 -5.52
CA GLU A 10 -7.82 -15.44 -4.93
C GLU A 10 -8.00 -15.60 -3.41
N PHE A 11 -8.38 -14.53 -2.72
CA PHE A 11 -8.64 -14.58 -1.29
C PHE A 11 -9.88 -15.43 -0.96
N THR A 12 -10.92 -15.39 -1.81
CA THR A 12 -12.13 -16.21 -1.66
C THR A 12 -11.80 -17.70 -1.73
N ASP A 13 -10.94 -18.10 -2.66
CA ASP A 13 -10.53 -19.51 -2.79
C ASP A 13 -9.83 -20.02 -1.53
N ILE A 14 -8.97 -19.19 -0.94
CA ILE A 14 -8.30 -19.51 0.33
C ILE A 14 -9.31 -19.63 1.49
N ILE A 15 -10.27 -18.72 1.59
CA ILE A 15 -11.31 -18.75 2.62
C ILE A 15 -12.13 -20.04 2.54
N ILE A 16 -12.50 -20.47 1.31
CA ILE A 16 -13.23 -21.72 1.08
C ILE A 16 -12.37 -22.94 1.43
N GLN A 17 -11.09 -22.96 1.02
CA GLN A 17 -10.15 -24.06 1.35
C GLN A 17 -9.96 -24.21 2.86
N LYS A 18 -10.06 -23.12 3.63
CA LYS A 18 -10.01 -23.13 5.09
C LYS A 18 -11.33 -23.53 5.74
N GLY A 19 -12.36 -23.87 4.97
CA GLY A 19 -13.67 -24.31 5.46
C GLY A 19 -14.59 -23.17 5.92
N TYR A 20 -14.27 -21.92 5.60
CA TYR A 20 -15.12 -20.79 5.95
C TYR A 20 -16.12 -20.45 4.82
N PRO A 21 -17.28 -19.88 5.17
CA PRO A 21 -18.27 -19.44 4.17
C PRO A 21 -17.72 -18.35 3.25
N LYS A 22 -18.03 -18.43 1.95
CA LYS A 22 -17.57 -17.51 0.90
C LYS A 22 -17.73 -16.02 1.24
N PHE A 23 -18.86 -15.63 1.87
CA PHE A 23 -19.11 -14.22 2.19
C PHE A 23 -18.09 -13.61 3.15
N ARG A 24 -17.35 -14.44 3.91
CA ARG A 24 -16.29 -13.98 4.79
C ARG A 24 -15.12 -13.35 4.04
N ALA A 25 -14.85 -13.83 2.82
CA ALA A 25 -13.82 -13.26 1.99
C ALA A 25 -14.11 -11.77 1.69
N LYS A 26 -15.32 -11.48 1.17
CA LYS A 26 -15.74 -10.10 0.91
C LYS A 26 -15.74 -9.24 2.17
N GLN A 27 -16.21 -9.78 3.29
CA GLN A 27 -16.26 -9.08 4.57
C GLN A 27 -14.86 -8.65 5.03
N ILE A 28 -13.85 -9.55 4.96
CA ILE A 28 -12.48 -9.26 5.36
C ILE A 28 -11.81 -8.36 4.34
N TYR A 29 -12.06 -8.59 3.05
CA TYR A 29 -11.53 -7.77 1.96
C TYR A 29 -11.96 -6.31 2.11
N ASP A 30 -13.23 -6.04 2.46
CA ASP A 30 -13.74 -4.70 2.75
C ASP A 30 -13.01 -4.04 3.93
N TRP A 31 -12.70 -4.80 4.98
CA TRP A 31 -11.90 -4.28 6.09
C TRP A 31 -10.50 -3.88 5.66
N MET A 32 -9.85 -4.68 4.80
CA MET A 32 -8.48 -4.43 4.32
C MET A 32 -8.41 -3.28 3.33
N HIS A 33 -9.27 -3.29 2.30
CA HIS A 33 -9.10 -2.46 1.10
C HIS A 33 -10.09 -1.30 0.98
N VAL A 34 -11.17 -1.28 1.78
CA VAL A 34 -12.16 -0.18 1.79
C VAL A 34 -12.09 0.59 3.12
N LYS A 35 -12.12 -0.11 4.25
CA LYS A 35 -12.05 0.52 5.58
C LYS A 35 -10.61 0.79 6.03
N LEU A 36 -9.62 0.22 5.35
CA LEU A 36 -8.21 0.46 5.53
C LEU A 36 -7.71 0.26 6.98
N VAL A 37 -8.18 -0.80 7.64
CA VAL A 37 -7.83 -1.06 9.05
C VAL A 37 -6.33 -1.28 9.23
N ARG A 38 -5.81 -0.84 10.37
CA ARG A 38 -4.40 -0.99 10.73
C ARG A 38 -4.08 -2.38 11.26
N ASN A 39 -5.05 -3.01 11.93
CA ASN A 39 -4.89 -4.33 12.53
C ASN A 39 -6.19 -5.12 12.48
N VAL A 40 -6.10 -6.43 12.67
CA VAL A 40 -7.25 -7.34 12.59
C VAL A 40 -8.24 -7.17 13.73
N GLU A 41 -7.86 -6.57 14.85
CA GLU A 41 -8.75 -6.36 16.01
C GLU A 41 -9.86 -5.36 15.70
N GLU A 42 -9.65 -4.49 14.71
CA GLU A 42 -10.66 -3.56 14.23
C GLU A 42 -11.80 -4.27 13.47
N MET A 43 -11.59 -5.50 12.98
CA MET A 43 -12.55 -6.31 12.20
C MET A 43 -13.63 -6.92 13.11
N LYS A 44 -14.44 -6.09 13.78
CA LYS A 44 -15.34 -6.48 14.88
C LYS A 44 -16.39 -7.54 14.53
N ASN A 45 -16.79 -7.62 13.26
CA ASN A 45 -17.78 -8.58 12.75
C ASN A 45 -17.15 -9.87 12.17
N VAL A 46 -15.81 -10.03 12.28
CA VAL A 46 -15.08 -11.23 11.89
C VAL A 46 -14.82 -12.09 13.14
N PRO A 47 -15.07 -13.41 13.13
CA PRO A 47 -14.82 -14.28 14.26
C PRO A 47 -13.38 -14.21 14.77
N LYS A 48 -13.19 -14.34 16.10
CA LYS A 48 -11.87 -14.22 16.73
C LYS A 48 -10.84 -15.18 16.14
N GLU A 49 -11.20 -16.44 15.96
CA GLU A 49 -10.31 -17.47 15.39
C GLU A 49 -9.83 -17.08 13.99
N MET A 50 -10.74 -16.56 13.16
CA MET A 50 -10.41 -16.10 11.82
C MET A 50 -9.48 -14.87 11.85
N ARG A 51 -9.71 -13.91 12.77
CA ARG A 51 -8.83 -12.76 12.96
C ARG A 51 -7.42 -13.21 13.39
N GLN A 52 -7.31 -14.16 14.30
CA GLN A 52 -6.03 -14.72 14.75
C GLN A 52 -5.27 -15.41 13.61
N TRP A 53 -5.99 -16.13 12.74
CA TRP A 53 -5.39 -16.72 11.55
C TRP A 53 -4.90 -15.63 10.57
N ILE A 54 -5.72 -14.62 10.27
CA ILE A 54 -5.38 -13.53 9.36
C ILE A 54 -4.20 -12.71 9.91
N ALA A 55 -4.12 -12.51 11.24
CA ALA A 55 -3.09 -11.71 11.88
C ALA A 55 -1.66 -12.16 11.56
N GLN A 56 -1.46 -13.44 11.27
CA GLN A 56 -0.16 -14.01 10.92
C GLN A 56 0.40 -13.44 9.60
N ASP A 57 -0.50 -13.09 8.71
CA ASP A 57 -0.18 -12.62 7.35
C ASP A 57 -0.63 -11.17 7.09
N PHE A 58 -1.15 -10.50 8.14
CA PHE A 58 -1.66 -9.14 8.03
C PHE A 58 -0.56 -8.14 8.37
N VAL A 59 0.02 -7.56 7.35
CA VAL A 59 1.07 -6.55 7.49
C VAL A 59 0.48 -5.15 7.36
N SER A 60 0.93 -4.23 8.20
CA SER A 60 0.66 -2.81 8.08
C SER A 60 1.94 -2.02 8.29
N LEU A 61 2.21 -1.05 7.42
CA LEU A 61 3.39 -0.20 7.54
C LEU A 61 3.31 0.68 8.79
N GLU A 62 4.43 0.83 9.46
CA GLU A 62 4.59 1.74 10.58
C GLU A 62 5.02 3.12 10.07
N VAL A 63 4.26 4.16 10.40
CA VAL A 63 4.68 5.54 10.19
C VAL A 63 5.66 5.89 11.31
N VAL A 64 6.95 6.02 10.99
CA VAL A 64 7.99 6.37 11.98
C VAL A 64 8.20 7.88 12.08
N GLU A 65 8.02 8.60 10.98
CA GLU A 65 8.14 10.06 10.96
C GLU A 65 7.16 10.69 9.97
N ARG A 66 6.74 11.91 10.25
CA ARG A 66 5.92 12.75 9.37
C ARG A 66 6.44 14.18 9.42
N TYR A 67 6.68 14.73 8.24
CA TYR A 67 7.09 16.13 8.08
C TYR A 67 6.02 16.87 7.28
N GLU A 68 5.46 17.93 7.85
CA GLU A 68 4.40 18.73 7.23
C GLU A 68 4.94 20.09 6.82
N SER A 69 4.76 20.42 5.54
CA SER A 69 5.07 21.75 4.99
C SER A 69 4.04 22.77 5.47
N LYS A 70 4.51 23.87 6.04
CA LYS A 70 3.66 25.00 6.46
C LYS A 70 3.17 25.86 5.29
N LEU A 71 3.74 25.67 4.10
CA LEU A 71 3.47 26.49 2.93
C LEU A 71 2.25 26.00 2.15
N ASP A 72 2.14 24.69 1.95
CA ASP A 72 1.19 24.10 1.01
C ASP A 72 0.48 22.85 1.55
N GLY A 73 0.75 22.47 2.81
CA GLY A 73 0.16 21.28 3.42
C GLY A 73 0.70 19.94 2.87
N THR A 74 1.78 19.97 2.07
CA THR A 74 2.48 18.75 1.64
C THR A 74 3.04 18.03 2.85
N ASN A 75 2.90 16.70 2.88
CA ASN A 75 3.40 15.86 3.97
C ASN A 75 4.32 14.77 3.43
N LYS A 76 5.55 14.71 3.95
CA LYS A 76 6.45 13.58 3.75
C LYS A 76 6.26 12.58 4.89
N PHE A 77 6.05 11.32 4.54
CA PHE A 77 5.93 10.20 5.46
C PHE A 77 7.15 9.29 5.33
N VAL A 78 7.67 8.85 6.45
CA VAL A 78 8.71 7.83 6.54
C VAL A 78 8.09 6.59 7.13
N PHE A 79 8.18 5.47 6.40
CA PHE A 79 7.62 4.19 6.80
C PHE A 79 8.72 3.19 7.11
N ARG A 80 8.50 2.38 8.14
CA ARG A 80 9.30 1.20 8.44
C ARG A 80 8.61 -0.04 7.91
N LEU A 81 9.35 -0.84 7.15
CA LEU A 81 8.94 -2.16 6.69
C LEU A 81 9.19 -3.21 7.78
N GLN A 82 8.60 -4.40 7.65
CA GLN A 82 8.77 -5.48 8.64
C GLN A 82 10.22 -5.95 8.81
N ASP A 83 11.02 -5.88 7.77
CA ASP A 83 12.44 -6.26 7.76
C ASP A 83 13.37 -5.14 8.25
N GLY A 84 12.81 -4.02 8.72
CA GLY A 84 13.54 -2.87 9.21
C GLY A 84 13.97 -1.86 8.15
N ASN A 85 13.82 -2.16 6.87
CA ASN A 85 14.06 -1.18 5.81
C ASN A 85 13.11 0.02 5.95
N VAL A 86 13.55 1.16 5.44
CA VAL A 86 12.79 2.43 5.50
C VAL A 86 12.52 2.93 4.09
N ILE A 87 11.30 3.40 3.87
CA ILE A 87 10.86 4.01 2.60
C ILE A 87 10.13 5.33 2.87
N GLU A 88 10.01 6.14 1.84
CA GLU A 88 9.35 7.43 1.92
C GLU A 88 8.15 7.52 0.97
N SER A 89 7.17 8.33 1.35
CA SER A 89 6.05 8.74 0.49
C SER A 89 5.71 10.20 0.75
N VAL A 90 5.13 10.85 -0.26
CA VAL A 90 4.74 12.26 -0.15
C VAL A 90 3.27 12.41 -0.48
N PHE A 91 2.51 12.98 0.46
CA PHE A 91 1.13 13.42 0.24
C PHE A 91 1.12 14.88 -0.18
N MET A 92 0.42 15.18 -1.25
CA MET A 92 0.31 16.52 -1.83
C MET A 92 -1.17 16.88 -2.00
N PRO A 93 -1.71 17.79 -1.19
CA PRO A 93 -3.08 18.28 -1.36
C PRO A 93 -3.14 19.29 -2.51
N TYR A 94 -4.01 19.02 -3.50
CA TYR A 94 -4.29 19.95 -4.59
C TYR A 94 -5.79 20.23 -4.68
N SER A 95 -6.16 21.38 -5.23
CA SER A 95 -7.56 21.78 -5.42
C SER A 95 -8.36 20.83 -6.34
N TYR A 96 -7.66 20.13 -7.23
CA TYR A 96 -8.26 19.13 -8.16
C TYR A 96 -8.24 17.68 -7.60
N GLY A 97 -7.74 17.48 -6.39
CA GLY A 97 -7.68 16.18 -5.71
C GLY A 97 -6.33 15.88 -5.10
N ASN A 98 -6.33 15.08 -4.04
CA ASN A 98 -5.12 14.72 -3.30
C ASN A 98 -4.28 13.71 -4.09
N SER A 99 -3.00 14.00 -4.21
CA SER A 99 -2.02 13.14 -4.88
C SER A 99 -1.08 12.51 -3.84
N VAL A 100 -0.61 11.31 -4.12
CA VAL A 100 0.43 10.66 -3.34
C VAL A 100 1.55 10.14 -4.23
N CYS A 101 2.78 10.46 -3.87
CA CYS A 101 3.97 9.85 -4.45
C CYS A 101 4.40 8.69 -3.55
N ILE A 102 4.52 7.48 -4.12
CA ILE A 102 4.87 6.26 -3.38
C ILE A 102 6.17 5.64 -3.89
N SER A 103 6.82 4.89 -3.00
CA SER A 103 7.99 4.07 -3.31
C SER A 103 7.62 2.70 -3.85
N SER A 104 8.44 2.16 -4.76
CA SER A 104 8.30 0.82 -5.34
C SER A 104 9.36 -0.17 -4.85
N GLN A 105 10.45 0.32 -4.27
CA GLN A 105 11.57 -0.49 -3.76
C GLN A 105 12.11 0.11 -2.46
N ALA A 106 12.82 -0.69 -1.68
CA ALA A 106 13.71 -0.21 -0.63
C ALA A 106 15.12 -0.03 -1.22
N GLY A 107 15.54 1.22 -1.42
CA GLY A 107 16.72 1.56 -2.21
C GLY A 107 16.50 1.42 -3.73
N CYS A 108 17.58 1.59 -4.51
CA CYS A 108 17.54 1.51 -5.99
C CYS A 108 18.90 1.15 -6.54
N ARG A 109 18.96 0.30 -7.57
CA ARG A 109 20.22 -0.10 -8.22
C ARG A 109 20.53 0.61 -9.54
N MET A 110 19.69 1.56 -9.99
CA MET A 110 19.83 2.21 -11.30
C MET A 110 21.06 3.15 -11.39
N GLY A 111 21.60 3.64 -10.26
CA GLY A 111 22.81 4.41 -10.23
C GLY A 111 22.69 5.83 -10.79
N CYS A 112 21.51 6.42 -10.85
CA CYS A 112 21.29 7.79 -11.31
C CYS A 112 22.08 8.77 -10.45
N ARG A 113 23.00 9.54 -11.07
CA ARG A 113 23.98 10.39 -10.36
C ARG A 113 23.38 11.48 -9.48
N PHE A 114 22.16 11.90 -9.75
CA PHE A 114 21.44 12.95 -9.00
C PHE A 114 20.48 12.39 -7.94
N CYS A 115 20.29 11.07 -7.88
CA CYS A 115 19.24 10.45 -7.05
C CYS A 115 19.81 9.84 -5.77
N ALA A 116 19.33 10.32 -4.61
CA ALA A 116 19.76 9.81 -3.31
C ALA A 116 19.34 8.33 -3.07
N SER A 117 18.27 7.85 -3.71
CA SER A 117 17.80 6.47 -3.57
C SER A 117 18.82 5.41 -3.99
N THR A 118 19.86 5.80 -4.76
CA THR A 118 20.88 4.87 -5.26
C THR A 118 22.10 4.73 -4.33
N LEU A 119 22.23 5.61 -3.33
CA LEU A 119 23.42 5.68 -2.47
C LEU A 119 23.71 4.40 -1.71
N MET A 120 22.65 3.71 -1.26
CA MET A 120 22.74 2.45 -0.49
C MET A 120 22.48 1.21 -1.36
N GLY A 121 22.30 1.38 -2.68
CA GLY A 121 21.91 0.31 -3.57
C GLY A 121 20.47 -0.17 -3.34
N LEU A 122 20.13 -1.31 -3.93
CA LEU A 122 18.83 -1.97 -3.79
C LEU A 122 18.87 -2.97 -2.65
N ALA A 123 18.04 -2.77 -1.62
CA ALA A 123 17.82 -3.78 -0.58
C ALA A 123 16.84 -4.85 -1.09
N ARG A 124 15.64 -4.45 -1.54
CA ARG A 124 14.65 -5.34 -2.16
C ARG A 124 13.50 -4.59 -2.85
N ASN A 125 12.76 -5.33 -3.63
CA ASN A 125 11.47 -4.91 -4.17
C ASN A 125 10.40 -4.85 -3.07
N LEU A 126 9.49 -3.87 -3.15
CA LEU A 126 8.28 -3.86 -2.34
C LEU A 126 7.24 -4.81 -2.93
N THR A 127 6.46 -5.44 -2.05
CA THR A 127 5.28 -6.21 -2.47
C THR A 127 4.14 -5.26 -2.88
N ALA A 128 3.15 -5.79 -3.59
CA ALA A 128 1.98 -4.99 -3.97
C ALA A 128 1.23 -4.47 -2.73
N SER A 129 1.16 -5.26 -1.65
CA SER A 129 0.56 -4.83 -0.38
C SER A 129 1.32 -3.72 0.30
N GLU A 130 2.65 -3.73 0.28
CA GLU A 130 3.48 -2.65 0.83
C GLU A 130 3.33 -1.35 0.03
N MET A 131 3.16 -1.44 -1.29
CA MET A 131 2.85 -0.28 -2.14
C MET A 131 1.46 0.28 -1.83
N LEU A 132 0.43 -0.58 -1.66
CA LEU A 132 -0.92 -0.18 -1.26
C LEU A 132 -0.95 0.42 0.16
N ASP A 133 -0.21 -0.16 1.09
CA ASP A 133 -0.28 0.23 2.50
C ASP A 133 0.33 1.62 2.75
N GLN A 134 1.22 2.12 1.88
CA GLN A 134 1.64 3.53 1.88
C GLN A 134 0.42 4.45 1.71
N ILE A 135 -0.44 4.16 0.72
CA ILE A 135 -1.67 4.91 0.45
C ILE A 135 -2.65 4.78 1.62
N TYR A 136 -2.83 3.55 2.13
CA TYR A 136 -3.75 3.28 3.24
C TYR A 136 -3.33 4.00 4.52
N ALA A 137 -2.05 3.96 4.86
CA ALA A 137 -1.51 4.64 6.04
C ALA A 137 -1.65 6.16 5.93
N ILE A 138 -1.35 6.74 4.77
CA ILE A 138 -1.52 8.18 4.51
C ILE A 138 -3.00 8.57 4.62
N THR A 139 -3.91 7.79 4.02
CA THR A 139 -5.36 8.01 4.10
C THR A 139 -5.84 7.98 5.55
N ARG A 140 -5.39 7.01 6.36
CA ARG A 140 -5.74 6.92 7.78
C ARG A 140 -5.25 8.12 8.59
N VAL A 141 -3.99 8.54 8.35
CA VAL A 141 -3.36 9.63 9.13
C VAL A 141 -3.92 11.00 8.76
N THR A 142 -4.18 11.23 7.48
CA THR A 142 -4.69 12.52 6.98
C THR A 142 -6.21 12.65 7.04
N GLY A 143 -6.93 11.53 7.07
CA GLY A 143 -8.39 11.49 6.90
C GLY A 143 -8.84 11.90 5.48
N GLN A 144 -7.90 12.02 4.54
CA GLN A 144 -8.15 12.53 3.19
C GLN A 144 -8.17 11.37 2.17
N ARG A 145 -9.16 11.43 1.27
CA ARG A 145 -9.21 10.50 0.14
C ARG A 145 -8.08 10.82 -0.85
N ILE A 146 -7.35 9.80 -1.29
CA ILE A 146 -6.38 9.91 -2.38
C ILE A 146 -7.10 9.75 -3.72
N SER A 147 -6.81 10.67 -4.64
CA SER A 147 -7.39 10.70 -6.00
C SER A 147 -6.37 10.31 -7.06
N ASN A 148 -5.10 10.66 -6.86
CA ASN A 148 -4.03 10.45 -7.83
C ASN A 148 -2.84 9.75 -7.16
N VAL A 149 -2.22 8.83 -7.87
CA VAL A 149 -1.06 8.08 -7.38
C VAL A 149 0.09 8.20 -8.38
N VAL A 150 1.26 8.55 -7.87
CA VAL A 150 2.48 8.69 -8.66
C VAL A 150 3.51 7.70 -8.10
N VAL A 151 3.95 6.75 -8.91
CA VAL A 151 5.01 5.79 -8.54
C VAL A 151 6.34 6.40 -9.01
N MET A 152 6.85 7.35 -8.21
CA MET A 152 8.07 8.13 -8.47
C MET A 152 8.90 8.35 -7.19
N GLY A 153 8.64 7.59 -6.14
CA GLY A 153 9.39 7.61 -4.89
C GLY A 153 10.71 6.82 -4.99
N THR A 154 11.10 6.17 -3.91
CA THR A 154 12.30 5.31 -3.90
C THR A 154 12.11 4.09 -4.79
N GLY A 155 13.09 3.82 -5.66
CA GLY A 155 13.12 2.64 -6.52
C GLY A 155 12.85 2.92 -7.99
N GLU A 156 13.12 1.90 -8.81
CA GLU A 156 12.74 1.83 -10.22
C GLU A 156 11.51 0.92 -10.35
N PRO A 157 10.31 1.47 -10.69
CA PRO A 157 9.09 0.66 -10.68
C PRO A 157 9.10 -0.46 -11.73
N LEU A 158 9.75 -0.27 -12.88
CA LEU A 158 9.84 -1.31 -13.91
C LEU A 158 10.80 -2.45 -13.53
N ASP A 159 11.73 -2.22 -12.60
CA ASP A 159 12.58 -3.25 -12.01
C ASP A 159 11.79 -4.11 -10.97
N ASN A 160 10.61 -3.64 -10.56
CA ASN A 160 9.65 -4.35 -9.71
C ASN A 160 8.33 -4.64 -10.46
N TYR A 161 8.41 -5.04 -11.72
CA TYR A 161 7.31 -5.08 -12.68
C TYR A 161 6.09 -5.90 -12.22
N ASP A 162 6.32 -7.11 -11.72
CA ASP A 162 5.21 -8.01 -11.35
C ASP A 162 4.39 -7.46 -10.17
N ASN A 163 5.08 -6.93 -9.15
CA ASN A 163 4.41 -6.30 -8.01
C ASN A 163 3.75 -4.97 -8.41
N LEU A 164 4.36 -4.20 -9.31
CA LEU A 164 3.76 -2.98 -9.86
C LEU A 164 2.45 -3.29 -10.59
N CYS A 165 2.44 -4.28 -11.47
CA CYS A 165 1.23 -4.71 -12.19
C CYS A 165 0.15 -5.20 -11.23
N ARG A 166 0.54 -5.99 -10.21
CA ARG A 166 -0.35 -6.47 -9.16
C ARG A 166 -0.92 -5.29 -8.35
N PHE A 167 -0.09 -4.34 -7.94
CA PHE A 167 -0.48 -3.12 -7.24
C PHE A 167 -1.52 -2.32 -8.04
N ILE A 168 -1.26 -2.04 -9.33
CA ILE A 168 -2.19 -1.29 -10.18
C ILE A 168 -3.54 -2.01 -10.29
N ARG A 169 -3.54 -3.33 -10.47
CA ARG A 169 -4.76 -4.14 -10.53
C ARG A 169 -5.59 -4.01 -9.25
N LEU A 170 -4.96 -4.09 -8.08
CA LEU A 170 -5.63 -3.99 -6.79
C LEU A 170 -6.12 -2.57 -6.51
N LEU A 171 -5.31 -1.55 -6.85
CA LEU A 171 -5.63 -0.14 -6.64
C LEU A 171 -6.84 0.31 -7.47
N THR A 172 -7.00 -0.25 -8.68
CA THR A 172 -8.09 0.10 -9.60
C THR A 172 -9.33 -0.77 -9.43
N ASN A 173 -9.25 -1.82 -8.62
CA ASN A 173 -10.35 -2.75 -8.39
C ASN A 173 -11.53 -2.05 -7.72
N GLU A 174 -12.75 -2.31 -8.22
CA GLU A 174 -14.02 -1.81 -7.66
C GLU A 174 -14.29 -2.27 -6.23
N ASP A 175 -13.74 -3.43 -5.84
CA ASP A 175 -13.81 -3.96 -4.48
C ASP A 175 -12.84 -3.30 -3.48
N GLY A 176 -12.02 -2.34 -3.93
CA GLY A 176 -11.01 -1.64 -3.13
C GLY A 176 -11.14 -0.12 -3.21
N LEU A 177 -10.00 0.59 -3.31
CA LEU A 177 -9.96 2.06 -3.42
C LEU A 177 -10.58 2.60 -4.71
N HIS A 178 -10.64 1.78 -5.76
CA HIS A 178 -11.23 2.09 -7.07
C HIS A 178 -10.68 3.41 -7.65
N ILE A 179 -9.36 3.58 -7.63
CA ILE A 179 -8.70 4.74 -8.25
C ILE A 179 -8.63 4.48 -9.77
N SER A 180 -9.09 5.44 -10.57
CA SER A 180 -9.05 5.31 -12.03
C SER A 180 -7.61 5.13 -12.54
N GLN A 181 -7.40 4.25 -13.52
CA GLN A 181 -6.10 4.07 -14.18
C GLN A 181 -5.52 5.37 -14.75
N ARG A 182 -6.38 6.30 -15.17
CA ARG A 182 -5.98 7.62 -15.67
C ARG A 182 -5.33 8.51 -14.61
N ASN A 183 -5.55 8.17 -13.34
CA ASN A 183 -5.02 8.89 -12.18
C ASN A 183 -3.79 8.22 -11.58
N ILE A 184 -3.19 7.27 -12.30
CA ILE A 184 -1.97 6.57 -11.89
C ILE A 184 -0.87 6.92 -12.89
N THR A 185 0.22 7.48 -12.37
CA THR A 185 1.43 7.78 -13.13
C THR A 185 2.56 6.89 -12.65
N VAL A 186 3.21 6.21 -13.58
CA VAL A 186 4.44 5.46 -13.34
C VAL A 186 5.56 6.14 -14.10
N SER A 187 6.65 6.46 -13.42
CA SER A 187 7.84 7.05 -14.03
C SER A 187 9.02 6.09 -13.94
N SER A 188 9.71 5.95 -15.03
CA SER A 188 10.93 5.15 -15.19
C SER A 188 11.99 5.97 -15.91
#